data_616623d20f260575fb56e93d9eb997f9
#
_entry.id   616623d20f260575fb56e93d9eb997f9
#
_cell.length_a   1.000
_cell.length_b   1.000
_cell.length_c   1.000
_cell.angle_alpha   90.00
_cell.angle_beta   90.00
_cell.angle_gamma   90.00
#
_symmetry.space_group_name_H-M   'P 1'
#
loop_
_entity.id
_entity.type
_entity.pdbx_description
1 polymer ?
#
loop_
_entity_poly.entity_id
_entity_poly.type
_entity_poly.pdbx_seq_one_letter_code
_entity_poly.pdbx_strand_id
1 'polypeptide(L)'
;ETSFDMSAEASNAKTFEDQPITQLLVKVATRCNIDCSYCYWFRDASVYDKPKLMSADVLRQLMLRIEEHVTRHSIPMLPIVLHGGEPLLWGVENFHRFADGCEAISERTGCYIPVSVTTNGVLIDEKWLDCFEQRGISVAISLDGPAHIHDIHRRTFQNTGTHAAAER
;
A
#
# COMPACT_ATOMS: atom_id res chain seq x y z
N GLU A 1 0.43 59.98 8.90
CA GLU A 1 -0.28 58.98 8.08
C GLU A 1 0.75 58.15 7.34
N THR A 2 1.11 57.02 7.90
CA THR A 2 1.98 56.02 7.27
C THR A 2 1.09 54.97 6.58
N SER A 3 1.01 55.08 5.26
CA SER A 3 0.35 54.07 4.44
C SER A 3 1.18 52.78 4.46
N PHE A 4 0.62 51.72 4.99
CA PHE A 4 1.17 50.38 4.95
C PHE A 4 0.99 49.85 3.52
N ASP A 5 2.09 49.67 2.81
CA ASP A 5 2.11 49.05 1.48
C ASP A 5 1.93 47.54 1.62
N MET A 6 0.72 47.05 1.30
CA MET A 6 0.34 45.61 1.33
C MET A 6 0.59 44.89 0.02
N SER A 7 1.50 45.36 -0.84
CA SER A 7 1.69 44.79 -2.20
C SER A 7 2.83 43.78 -2.37
N ALA A 8 3.52 43.33 -1.30
CA ALA A 8 4.75 42.55 -1.42
C ALA A 8 4.69 41.07 -0.91
N GLU A 9 3.55 40.50 -0.57
CA GLU A 9 3.47 39.08 -0.12
C GLU A 9 2.59 38.16 -0.95
N ALA A 10 2.47 38.42 -2.22
CA ALA A 10 1.75 37.50 -3.14
C ALA A 10 2.72 36.84 -4.09
N SER A 11 3.65 35.98 -3.62
CA SER A 11 4.30 35.04 -4.48
C SER A 11 5.18 34.06 -3.69
N ASN A 12 4.66 32.91 -3.34
CA ASN A 12 5.31 31.59 -3.28
C ASN A 12 4.43 30.52 -2.64
N ALA A 13 3.12 30.59 -2.78
CA ALA A 13 2.29 29.43 -2.56
C ALA A 13 2.58 28.48 -3.74
N LYS A 14 3.44 27.45 -3.56
CA LYS A 14 3.54 26.35 -4.50
C LYS A 14 2.13 25.85 -4.74
N THR A 15 1.71 25.79 -5.99
CA THR A 15 0.43 25.17 -6.34
C THR A 15 0.45 23.72 -5.85
N PHE A 16 -0.70 23.12 -5.55
CA PHE A 16 -0.79 21.73 -5.07
C PHE A 16 -0.11 20.77 -6.05
N GLU A 17 -0.07 21.11 -7.33
CA GLU A 17 0.58 20.38 -8.42
C GLU A 17 2.12 20.36 -8.32
N ASP A 18 2.72 21.30 -7.62
CA ASP A 18 4.18 21.41 -7.46
C ASP A 18 4.70 20.70 -6.19
N GLN A 19 3.81 20.11 -5.39
CA GLN A 19 4.21 19.40 -4.18
C GLN A 19 4.49 17.94 -4.47
N PRO A 20 5.67 17.41 -4.07
CA PRO A 20 5.97 16.00 -4.28
C PRO A 20 5.12 15.10 -3.39
N ILE A 21 4.67 13.99 -3.95
CA ILE A 21 4.13 12.86 -3.17
C ILE A 21 5.32 12.19 -2.48
N THR A 22 5.25 12.06 -1.16
CA THR A 22 6.34 11.53 -0.33
C THR A 22 6.08 10.12 0.22
N GLN A 23 4.89 9.57 -0.02
CA GLN A 23 4.51 8.20 0.32
C GLN A 23 3.37 7.73 -0.58
N LEU A 24 3.39 6.44 -0.92
CA LEU A 24 2.29 5.81 -1.66
C LEU A 24 1.64 4.68 -0.86
N LEU A 25 0.31 4.66 -0.86
CA LEU A 25 -0.47 3.50 -0.47
C LEU A 25 -1.09 2.89 -1.73
N VAL A 26 -0.62 1.69 -2.09
CA VAL A 26 -1.00 1.02 -3.35
C VAL A 26 -1.95 -0.12 -3.07
N LYS A 27 -3.19 0.01 -3.53
CA LYS A 27 -4.20 -1.06 -3.41
C LYS A 27 -4.06 -2.06 -4.55
N VAL A 28 -3.45 -3.21 -4.26
CA VAL A 28 -3.19 -4.28 -5.24
C VAL A 28 -4.34 -5.28 -5.36
N ALA A 29 -5.25 -5.32 -4.39
CA ALA A 29 -6.43 -6.18 -4.37
C ALA A 29 -7.66 -5.43 -3.90
N THR A 30 -8.80 -5.62 -4.58
CA THR A 30 -10.11 -5.10 -4.17
C THR A 30 -10.95 -6.14 -3.44
N ARG A 31 -10.42 -7.33 -3.21
CA ARG A 31 -11.07 -8.44 -2.51
C ARG A 31 -10.30 -8.78 -1.26
N CYS A 32 -11.00 -9.40 -0.30
CA CYS A 32 -10.40 -9.92 0.92
C CYS A 32 -10.83 -11.39 1.11
N ASN A 33 -10.06 -12.12 1.89
CA ASN A 33 -10.34 -13.51 2.28
C ASN A 33 -11.07 -13.61 3.63
N ILE A 34 -11.29 -12.47 4.33
CA ILE A 34 -12.04 -12.38 5.58
C ILE A 34 -13.09 -11.28 5.52
N ASP A 35 -14.08 -11.34 6.42
CA ASP A 35 -15.22 -10.43 6.52
C ASP A 35 -15.23 -9.71 7.87
N CYS A 36 -14.42 -8.67 7.99
CA CYS A 36 -14.36 -7.86 9.21
C CYS A 36 -15.59 -6.97 9.33
N SER A 37 -16.33 -7.06 10.45
CA SER A 37 -17.58 -6.34 10.66
C SER A 37 -17.48 -4.80 10.61
N TYR A 38 -16.28 -4.25 10.82
CA TYR A 38 -16.01 -2.81 10.75
C TYR A 38 -15.31 -2.38 9.47
N CYS A 39 -15.11 -3.29 8.49
CA CYS A 39 -14.35 -2.97 7.28
C CYS A 39 -15.05 -1.90 6.45
N TYR A 40 -14.46 -0.71 6.39
CA TYR A 40 -15.01 0.41 5.61
C TYR A 40 -15.00 0.14 4.10
N TRP A 41 -14.06 -0.69 3.62
CA TRP A 41 -13.84 -0.94 2.20
C TRP A 41 -15.01 -1.65 1.53
N PHE A 42 -15.62 -2.63 2.22
CA PHE A 42 -16.72 -3.43 1.67
C PHE A 42 -18.12 -2.87 1.97
N ARG A 43 -18.22 -1.69 2.60
CA ARG A 43 -19.49 -1.00 2.81
C ARG A 43 -20.02 -0.34 1.54
N ASP A 44 -19.13 -0.04 0.58
CA ASP A 44 -19.49 0.49 -0.73
C ASP A 44 -19.55 -0.66 -1.73
N ALA A 45 -20.78 -0.96 -2.22
CA ALA A 45 -21.01 -2.03 -3.19
C ALA A 45 -20.24 -1.83 -4.50
N SER A 46 -19.90 -0.58 -4.87
CA SER A 46 -19.12 -0.29 -6.08
C SER A 46 -17.73 -0.90 -6.11
N VAL A 47 -17.21 -1.34 -4.95
CA VAL A 47 -15.94 -2.06 -4.90
C VAL A 47 -15.99 -3.38 -5.69
N TYR A 48 -17.17 -3.98 -5.79
CA TYR A 48 -17.35 -5.27 -6.49
C TYR A 48 -17.36 -5.12 -8.01
N ASP A 49 -17.58 -3.90 -8.53
CA ASP A 49 -17.52 -3.58 -9.96
C ASP A 49 -16.06 -3.41 -10.44
N LYS A 50 -15.12 -3.28 -9.52
CA LYS A 50 -13.70 -3.09 -9.82
C LYS A 50 -13.00 -4.43 -10.07
N PRO A 51 -11.92 -4.45 -10.89
CA PRO A 51 -11.06 -5.62 -11.04
C PRO A 51 -10.62 -6.17 -9.68
N LYS A 52 -10.63 -7.50 -9.52
CA LYS A 52 -10.29 -8.13 -8.23
C LYS A 52 -8.85 -7.85 -7.79
N LEU A 53 -7.94 -7.86 -8.75
CA LEU A 53 -6.50 -7.73 -8.54
C LEU A 53 -5.93 -6.72 -9.54
N MET A 54 -4.83 -6.07 -9.17
CA MET A 54 -4.07 -5.22 -10.08
C MET A 54 -3.51 -6.05 -11.24
N SER A 55 -3.76 -5.59 -12.47
CA SER A 55 -3.22 -6.26 -13.66
C SER A 55 -1.75 -5.91 -13.89
N ALA A 56 -1.05 -6.73 -14.69
CA ALA A 56 0.32 -6.46 -15.08
C ALA A 56 0.47 -5.12 -15.83
N ASP A 57 -0.55 -4.72 -16.60
CA ASP A 57 -0.54 -3.44 -17.32
C ASP A 57 -0.64 -2.26 -16.36
N VAL A 58 -1.50 -2.35 -15.35
CA VAL A 58 -1.60 -1.32 -14.30
C VAL A 58 -0.30 -1.24 -13.50
N LEU A 59 0.28 -2.38 -13.16
CA LEU A 59 1.59 -2.41 -12.47
C LEU A 59 2.66 -1.71 -13.31
N ARG A 60 2.77 -2.03 -14.60
CA ARG A 60 3.73 -1.40 -15.50
C ARG A 60 3.54 0.12 -15.56
N GLN A 61 2.31 0.60 -15.70
CA GLN A 61 2.02 2.03 -15.71
C GLN A 61 2.34 2.70 -14.36
N LEU A 62 2.08 2.01 -13.24
CA LEU A 62 2.42 2.51 -11.91
C LEU A 62 3.94 2.70 -11.78
N MET A 63 4.76 1.72 -12.21
CA MET A 63 6.22 1.84 -12.18
C MET A 63 6.72 3.02 -13.01
N LEU A 64 6.19 3.22 -14.22
CA LEU A 64 6.54 4.38 -15.05
C LEU A 64 6.21 5.71 -14.34
N ARG A 65 5.04 5.81 -13.71
CA ARG A 65 4.65 7.03 -12.99
C ARG A 65 5.48 7.28 -11.73
N ILE A 66 5.87 6.22 -11.01
CA ILE A 66 6.77 6.32 -9.87
C ILE A 66 8.13 6.87 -10.33
N GLU A 67 8.71 6.28 -11.39
CA GLU A 67 10.00 6.72 -11.92
C GLU A 67 9.97 8.18 -12.40
N GLU A 68 8.95 8.56 -13.16
CA GLU A 68 8.72 9.93 -13.62
C GLU A 68 8.63 10.90 -12.44
N HIS A 69 7.87 10.53 -11.40
CA HIS A 69 7.65 11.36 -10.23
C HIS A 69 8.93 11.57 -9.41
N VAL A 70 9.63 10.47 -9.06
CA VAL A 70 10.85 10.57 -8.24
C VAL A 70 11.96 11.31 -8.98
N THR A 71 12.05 11.15 -10.31
CA THR A 71 13.00 11.87 -11.15
C THR A 71 12.69 13.36 -11.21
N ARG A 72 11.42 13.72 -11.52
CA ARG A 72 10.96 15.10 -11.63
C ARG A 72 11.21 15.90 -10.36
N HIS A 73 10.93 15.30 -9.21
CA HIS A 73 11.00 15.99 -7.92
C HIS A 73 12.29 15.72 -7.14
N SER A 74 13.23 14.94 -7.71
CA SER A 74 14.51 14.56 -7.07
C SER A 74 14.30 13.99 -5.67
N ILE A 75 13.33 13.07 -5.53
CA ILE A 75 12.93 12.49 -4.25
C ILE A 75 13.98 11.48 -3.79
N PRO A 76 14.61 11.65 -2.62
CA PRO A 76 15.63 10.72 -2.15
C PRO A 76 15.04 9.40 -1.61
N MET A 77 13.78 9.42 -1.15
CA MET A 77 13.12 8.24 -0.60
C MET A 77 11.60 8.31 -0.82
N LEU A 78 11.01 7.22 -1.32
CA LEU A 78 9.57 7.08 -1.54
C LEU A 78 9.06 5.76 -0.92
N PRO A 79 8.63 5.75 0.36
CA PRO A 79 8.01 4.57 0.96
C PRO A 79 6.72 4.17 0.25
N ILE A 80 6.57 2.86 0.01
CA ILE A 80 5.35 2.31 -0.59
C ILE A 80 4.75 1.25 0.34
N VAL A 81 3.45 1.41 0.62
CA VAL A 81 2.68 0.45 1.40
C VAL A 81 1.74 -0.32 0.46
N LEU A 82 1.95 -1.62 0.31
CA LEU A 82 1.01 -2.49 -0.37
C LEU A 82 -0.19 -2.77 0.54
N HIS A 83 -1.37 -2.53 0.01
CA HIS A 83 -2.62 -2.60 0.75
C HIS A 83 -3.75 -3.13 -0.17
N GLY A 84 -4.98 -3.10 0.33
CA GLY A 84 -6.17 -3.44 -0.48
C GLY A 84 -7.30 -3.94 0.41
N GLY A 85 -8.08 -4.90 -0.07
CA GLY A 85 -8.86 -5.77 0.80
C GLY A 85 -7.86 -6.67 1.55
N GLU A 86 -7.32 -7.67 0.86
CA GLU A 86 -6.15 -8.42 1.34
C GLU A 86 -5.07 -8.45 0.23
N PRO A 87 -3.93 -7.78 0.44
CA PRO A 87 -2.91 -7.67 -0.61
C PRO A 87 -2.26 -9.01 -0.97
N LEU A 88 -2.18 -9.98 -0.06
CA LEU A 88 -1.58 -11.28 -0.34
C LEU A 88 -2.39 -12.10 -1.37
N LEU A 89 -3.66 -11.76 -1.62
CA LEU A 89 -4.42 -12.35 -2.72
C LEU A 89 -3.82 -12.04 -4.11
N TRP A 90 -2.97 -11.01 -4.21
CA TRP A 90 -2.29 -10.67 -5.46
C TRP A 90 -1.24 -11.69 -5.86
N GLY A 91 -0.74 -12.48 -4.91
CA GLY A 91 0.18 -13.59 -5.09
C GLY A 91 1.66 -13.21 -5.03
N VAL A 92 2.48 -14.14 -4.57
CA VAL A 92 3.94 -13.99 -4.33
C VAL A 92 4.67 -13.50 -5.58
N GLU A 93 4.36 -14.06 -6.75
CA GLU A 93 4.99 -13.67 -8.01
C GLU A 93 4.81 -12.19 -8.37
N ASN A 94 3.66 -11.62 -8.04
CA ASN A 94 3.42 -10.20 -8.28
C ASN A 94 4.15 -9.31 -7.27
N PHE A 95 4.36 -9.79 -6.05
CA PHE A 95 5.20 -9.11 -5.06
C PHE A 95 6.67 -9.08 -5.52
N HIS A 96 7.19 -10.19 -6.04
CA HIS A 96 8.52 -10.21 -6.64
C HIS A 96 8.64 -9.21 -7.79
N ARG A 97 7.69 -9.21 -8.75
CA ARG A 97 7.68 -8.25 -9.87
C ARG A 97 7.59 -6.81 -9.42
N PHE A 98 6.81 -6.54 -8.36
CA PHE A 98 6.71 -5.20 -7.79
C PHE A 98 8.04 -4.76 -7.19
N ALA A 99 8.68 -5.62 -6.40
CA ALA A 99 9.98 -5.36 -5.80
C ALA A 99 11.07 -5.17 -6.85
N ASP A 100 11.13 -6.02 -7.90
CA ASP A 100 12.04 -5.88 -9.04
C ASP A 100 11.87 -4.49 -9.72
N GLY A 101 10.62 -4.05 -9.89
CA GLY A 101 10.32 -2.74 -10.45
C GLY A 101 10.82 -1.59 -9.58
N CYS A 102 10.63 -1.68 -8.27
CA CYS A 102 11.11 -0.68 -7.31
C CYS A 102 12.65 -0.62 -7.27
N GLU A 103 13.30 -1.78 -7.25
CA GLU A 103 14.77 -1.90 -7.27
C GLU A 103 15.36 -1.28 -8.55
N ALA A 104 14.80 -1.61 -9.70
CA ALA A 104 15.24 -1.06 -10.98
C ALA A 104 15.06 0.48 -11.06
N ILE A 105 14.00 1.05 -10.47
CA ILE A 105 13.83 2.49 -10.37
C ILE A 105 14.87 3.08 -9.41
N SER A 106 15.10 2.44 -8.26
CA SER A 106 16.11 2.89 -7.29
C SER A 106 17.50 2.95 -7.91
N GLU A 107 17.90 1.94 -8.69
CA GLU A 107 19.17 1.91 -9.42
C GLU A 107 19.32 3.05 -10.44
N ARG A 108 18.25 3.35 -11.19
CA ARG A 108 18.29 4.40 -12.22
C ARG A 108 18.21 5.82 -11.66
N THR A 109 17.50 6.03 -10.56
CA THR A 109 17.18 7.37 -10.06
C THR A 109 17.93 7.76 -8.78
N GLY A 110 18.50 6.78 -8.08
CA GLY A 110 19.09 6.99 -6.74
C GLY A 110 18.03 7.15 -5.62
N CYS A 111 16.74 7.06 -5.94
CA CYS A 111 15.67 7.12 -4.96
C CYS A 111 15.57 5.79 -4.20
N TYR A 112 15.68 5.80 -2.87
CA TYR A 112 15.40 4.61 -2.06
C TYR A 112 13.89 4.36 -1.95
N ILE A 113 13.41 3.17 -2.35
CA ILE A 113 11.99 2.82 -2.36
C ILE A 113 11.74 1.63 -1.41
N PRO A 114 11.60 1.88 -0.10
CA PRO A 114 11.25 0.83 0.85
C PRO A 114 9.80 0.38 0.65
N VAL A 115 9.60 -0.94 0.55
CA VAL A 115 8.28 -1.55 0.40
C VAL A 115 7.83 -2.17 1.71
N SER A 116 6.58 -1.94 2.06
CA SER A 116 5.90 -2.59 3.18
C SER A 116 4.54 -3.11 2.75
N VAL A 117 3.99 -4.04 3.52
CA VAL A 117 2.64 -4.57 3.30
C VAL A 117 1.84 -4.54 4.59
N THR A 118 0.55 -4.17 4.50
CA THR A 118 -0.41 -4.33 5.59
C THR A 118 -1.37 -5.45 5.24
N THR A 119 -1.34 -6.53 5.99
CA THR A 119 -2.11 -7.76 5.76
C THR A 119 -2.90 -8.19 6.99
N ASN A 120 -3.94 -8.99 6.79
CA ASN A 120 -4.63 -9.66 7.90
C ASN A 120 -3.85 -10.90 8.43
N GLY A 121 -2.76 -11.30 7.81
CA GLY A 121 -1.88 -12.38 8.23
C GLY A 121 -2.36 -13.79 7.89
N VAL A 122 -3.62 -13.99 7.55
CA VAL A 122 -4.24 -15.33 7.40
C VAL A 122 -3.61 -16.16 6.28
N LEU A 123 -3.09 -15.51 5.24
CA LEU A 123 -2.49 -16.15 4.07
C LEU A 123 -0.97 -16.32 4.16
N ILE A 124 -0.34 -15.87 5.24
CA ILE A 124 1.11 -16.02 5.39
C ILE A 124 1.45 -17.49 5.55
N ASP A 125 2.34 -17.98 4.69
CA ASP A 125 2.97 -19.29 4.71
C ASP A 125 4.49 -19.12 4.48
N GLU A 126 5.24 -20.23 4.44
CA GLU A 126 6.69 -20.21 4.22
C GLU A 126 7.10 -19.46 2.94
N LYS A 127 6.30 -19.59 1.84
CA LYS A 127 6.59 -18.89 0.59
C LYS A 127 6.47 -17.37 0.73
N TRP A 128 5.52 -16.91 1.54
CA TRP A 128 5.38 -15.50 1.84
C TRP A 128 6.52 -14.98 2.71
N LEU A 129 6.93 -15.75 3.73
CA LEU A 129 8.06 -15.40 4.59
C LEU A 129 9.34 -15.29 3.76
N ASP A 130 9.61 -16.28 2.90
CA ASP A 130 10.75 -16.26 1.97
C ASP A 130 10.73 -15.02 1.06
N CYS A 131 9.56 -14.68 0.51
CA CYS A 131 9.40 -13.51 -0.34
C CYS A 131 9.70 -12.22 0.42
N PHE A 132 9.18 -12.06 1.63
CA PHE A 132 9.39 -10.86 2.44
C PHE A 132 10.86 -10.70 2.82
N GLU A 133 11.52 -11.78 3.22
CA GLU A 133 12.94 -11.78 3.56
C GLU A 133 13.82 -11.46 2.34
N GLN A 134 13.63 -12.17 1.24
CA GLN A 134 14.43 -11.99 0.01
C GLN A 134 14.31 -10.60 -0.59
N ARG A 135 13.13 -9.96 -0.44
CA ARG A 135 12.84 -8.64 -1.02
C ARG A 135 12.91 -7.49 -0.01
N GLY A 136 13.24 -7.77 1.24
CA GLY A 136 13.30 -6.76 2.29
C GLY A 136 11.95 -6.05 2.53
N ILE A 137 10.84 -6.77 2.35
CA ILE A 137 9.49 -6.21 2.52
C ILE A 137 9.11 -6.24 4.00
N SER A 138 8.86 -5.07 4.58
CA SER A 138 8.38 -4.96 5.96
C SER A 138 6.91 -5.35 6.05
N VAL A 139 6.54 -6.13 7.07
CA VAL A 139 5.17 -6.64 7.25
C VAL A 139 4.51 -6.03 8.46
N ALA A 140 3.31 -5.47 8.27
CA ALA A 140 2.41 -5.05 9.33
C ALA A 140 1.19 -5.99 9.35
N ILE A 141 1.01 -6.72 10.44
CA ILE A 141 -0.14 -7.62 10.62
C ILE A 141 -1.24 -6.89 11.37
N SER A 142 -2.46 -6.96 10.84
CA SER A 142 -3.64 -6.38 11.47
C SER A 142 -4.16 -7.30 12.58
N LEU A 143 -3.82 -7.02 13.82
CA LEU A 143 -4.23 -7.78 15.00
C LEU A 143 -4.95 -6.87 16.00
N ASP A 144 -6.17 -7.22 16.40
CA ASP A 144 -7.03 -6.42 17.29
C ASP A 144 -6.93 -6.87 18.77
N GLY A 145 -5.74 -7.30 19.20
CA GLY A 145 -5.48 -7.80 20.55
C GLY A 145 -5.77 -9.31 20.70
N PRO A 146 -6.09 -9.81 21.90
CA PRO A 146 -6.25 -11.25 22.17
C PRO A 146 -7.42 -11.85 21.40
N ALA A 147 -7.41 -13.18 21.21
CA ALA A 147 -8.36 -13.93 20.38
C ALA A 147 -9.84 -13.59 20.67
N HIS A 148 -10.21 -13.48 21.96
CA HIS A 148 -11.60 -13.21 22.35
C HIS A 148 -12.09 -11.79 21.97
N ILE A 149 -11.18 -10.87 21.64
CA ILE A 149 -11.49 -9.53 21.11
C ILE A 149 -11.38 -9.53 19.59
N HIS A 150 -10.26 -10.03 19.05
CA HIS A 150 -9.99 -10.09 17.62
C HIS A 150 -11.11 -10.83 16.88
N ASP A 151 -11.49 -12.01 17.37
CA ASP A 151 -12.47 -12.88 16.73
C ASP A 151 -13.93 -12.41 16.85
N ILE A 152 -14.20 -11.32 17.57
CA ILE A 152 -15.51 -10.65 17.52
C ILE A 152 -15.75 -10.05 16.14
N HIS A 153 -14.72 -9.43 15.55
CA HIS A 153 -14.83 -8.60 14.37
C HIS A 153 -14.13 -9.15 13.15
N ARG A 154 -12.98 -9.82 13.32
CA ARG A 154 -12.17 -10.36 12.21
C ARG A 154 -12.49 -11.83 12.01
N ARG A 155 -13.44 -12.11 11.15
CA ARG A 155 -13.93 -13.46 10.86
C ARG A 155 -13.80 -13.80 9.38
N THR A 156 -13.74 -15.09 9.10
CA THR A 156 -13.91 -15.58 7.74
C THR A 156 -15.36 -15.38 7.27
N PHE A 157 -15.62 -15.52 5.97
CA PHE A 157 -16.99 -15.53 5.42
C PHE A 157 -17.85 -16.70 5.97
N GLN A 158 -17.22 -17.72 6.57
CA GLN A 158 -17.89 -18.83 7.26
C GLN A 158 -18.08 -18.55 8.76
N ASN A 159 -17.86 -17.30 9.19
CA ASN A 159 -18.04 -16.85 10.59
C ASN A 159 -17.07 -17.52 11.59
N THR A 160 -15.88 -17.95 11.15
CA THR A 160 -14.81 -18.48 12.00
C THR A 160 -13.81 -17.37 12.35
N GLY A 161 -13.36 -17.30 13.61
CA GLY A 161 -12.33 -16.36 14.04
C GLY A 161 -11.00 -16.57 13.30
N THR A 162 -10.22 -15.50 13.15
CA THR A 162 -8.96 -15.52 12.37
C THR A 162 -7.70 -15.29 13.20
N HIS A 163 -7.83 -15.05 14.51
CA HIS A 163 -6.69 -14.76 15.39
C HIS A 163 -5.60 -15.84 15.32
N ALA A 164 -5.97 -17.10 15.52
CA ALA A 164 -5.00 -18.20 15.50
C ALA A 164 -4.27 -18.39 14.16
N ALA A 165 -4.87 -17.94 13.05
CA ALA A 165 -4.23 -17.96 11.74
C ALA A 165 -3.27 -16.77 11.56
N ALA A 166 -3.60 -15.60 12.15
CA ALA A 166 -2.78 -14.39 12.07
C ALA A 166 -1.58 -14.40 13.05
N GLU A 167 -1.64 -15.23 14.11
CA GLU A 167 -0.60 -15.33 15.16
C GLU A 167 0.50 -16.36 14.80
N ARG A 168 0.26 -17.26 13.85
CA ARG A 168 1.23 -18.28 13.39
C ARG A 168 2.45 -17.65 12.74
#